data_d4fac81986ecd31d8b454cc02f68372b
#
_entry.id   d4fac81986ecd31d8b454cc02f68372b
#
_cell.length_a   1.000
_cell.length_b   1.000
_cell.length_c   1.000
_cell.angle_alpha   90.00
_cell.angle_beta   90.00
_cell.angle_gamma   90.00
#
_symmetry.space_group_name_H-M   'P 1'
#
loop_
_entity.id
_entity.type
_entity.pdbx_description
1 polymer ?
#
loop_
_entity_poly.entity_id
_entity_poly.type
_entity_poly.pdbx_seq_one_letter_code
_entity_poly.pdbx_strand_id
1 'polypeptide(L)'
;MLAHIGLALMDSRWPGARDLCVVLGDGTGTAFEPRLRVATGLIGLAHAVARGDLDAAFVNPSALLSQAYRGVGLFAEPLPVRTLATYPSWDRFVCAVHARTGLSTLQELKDRRFPLKVSVREDPTHGTRLLLDEALAAHGFGLADVEAWGGHISYAKRPRDEARLEAMRSGEIDAIFDEGVTSWFGEALDCSLRPLDLGQAAIDRLEVIGWRRATLPASRFPALAQDAVGIDFSGWALYTRASLPDEDAARLLDALAEREADMPWEEGTYQGLAHLGQDTDSTPLDVPLHPAAERWYREHGESME
;
A
#
# COMPACT_ATOMS: atom_id res chain seq x y z
N MET A 1 -4.21 23.93 -12.32
CA MET A 1 -5.67 24.17 -12.32
C MET A 1 -6.47 22.88 -12.48
N LEU A 2 -6.38 22.12 -13.59
CA LEU A 2 -7.19 20.91 -13.80
C LEU A 2 -7.02 19.85 -12.70
N ALA A 3 -5.78 19.60 -12.25
CA ALA A 3 -5.53 18.66 -11.15
C ALA A 3 -6.22 19.12 -9.84
N HIS A 4 -6.16 20.41 -9.52
CA HIS A 4 -6.84 20.97 -8.33
C HIS A 4 -8.36 20.89 -8.43
N ILE A 5 -8.91 21.12 -9.63
CA ILE A 5 -10.36 20.95 -9.88
C ILE A 5 -10.75 19.48 -9.69
N GLY A 6 -9.95 18.55 -10.24
CA GLY A 6 -10.16 17.11 -10.07
C GLY A 6 -10.16 16.70 -8.60
N LEU A 7 -9.16 17.13 -7.82
CA LEU A 7 -9.09 16.87 -6.39
C LEU A 7 -10.29 17.44 -5.62
N ALA A 8 -10.69 18.69 -5.93
CA ALA A 8 -11.85 19.30 -5.29
C ALA A 8 -13.17 18.56 -5.60
N LEU A 9 -13.31 18.03 -6.82
CA LEU A 9 -14.47 17.23 -7.20
C LEU A 9 -14.48 15.87 -6.49
N MET A 10 -13.31 15.24 -6.33
CA MET A 10 -13.18 14.00 -5.56
C MET A 10 -13.62 14.22 -4.12
N ASP A 11 -13.18 15.30 -3.48
CA ASP A 11 -13.52 15.60 -2.09
C ASP A 11 -15.01 15.94 -1.90
N SER A 12 -15.63 16.68 -2.84
CA SER A 12 -16.98 17.24 -2.69
C SER A 12 -18.08 16.38 -3.28
N ARG A 13 -17.84 15.71 -4.41
CA ARG A 13 -18.85 14.96 -5.17
C ARG A 13 -18.71 13.46 -5.04
N TRP A 14 -17.47 12.97 -4.93
CA TRP A 14 -17.15 11.56 -4.86
C TRP A 14 -16.20 11.28 -3.69
N PRO A 15 -16.64 11.50 -2.44
CA PRO A 15 -15.84 11.20 -1.28
C PRO A 15 -15.51 9.70 -1.28
N GLY A 16 -14.23 9.38 -1.33
CA GLY A 16 -13.75 8.00 -1.49
C GLY A 16 -13.30 7.63 -2.92
N ALA A 17 -13.53 8.47 -3.93
CA ALA A 17 -12.86 8.32 -5.22
C ALA A 17 -11.35 8.49 -5.02
N ARG A 18 -10.57 7.56 -5.60
CA ARG A 18 -9.11 7.51 -5.39
C ARG A 18 -8.33 7.58 -6.69
N ASP A 19 -9.03 7.61 -7.82
CA ASP A 19 -8.43 7.55 -9.14
C ASP A 19 -8.36 8.94 -9.76
N LEU A 20 -7.16 9.39 -10.10
CA LEU A 20 -6.90 10.58 -10.89
C LEU A 20 -6.17 10.18 -12.17
N CYS A 21 -6.79 10.44 -13.33
CA CYS A 21 -6.15 10.21 -14.62
C CYS A 21 -5.73 11.54 -15.25
N VAL A 22 -4.47 11.65 -15.65
CA VAL A 22 -3.93 12.75 -16.44
C VAL A 22 -3.68 12.24 -17.85
N VAL A 23 -4.25 12.93 -18.84
CA VAL A 23 -4.07 12.62 -20.26
C VAL A 23 -3.29 13.74 -20.91
N LEU A 24 -2.13 13.39 -21.47
CA LEU A 24 -1.24 14.31 -22.16
C LEU A 24 -1.40 14.12 -23.67
N GLY A 25 -1.57 15.22 -24.38
CA GLY A 25 -1.59 15.29 -25.84
C GLY A 25 -0.46 16.15 -26.37
N ASP A 26 -0.07 15.97 -27.61
CA ASP A 26 1.00 16.76 -28.23
C ASP A 26 0.58 18.16 -28.67
N GLY A 27 -0.73 18.42 -28.75
CA GLY A 27 -1.27 19.73 -29.11
C GLY A 27 -0.97 20.19 -30.55
N THR A 28 -0.51 19.31 -31.42
CA THR A 28 -0.02 19.66 -32.77
C THR A 28 -1.09 19.59 -33.86
N GLY A 29 -2.29 19.14 -33.52
CA GLY A 29 -3.39 18.94 -34.50
C GLY A 29 -4.65 19.76 -34.23
N THR A 30 -5.62 19.65 -35.10
CA THR A 30 -6.98 20.19 -34.93
C THR A 30 -7.84 19.27 -34.03
N ALA A 31 -7.41 18.03 -33.79
CA ALA A 31 -7.98 17.07 -32.87
C ALA A 31 -7.00 16.75 -31.74
N PHE A 32 -7.51 16.55 -30.54
CA PHE A 32 -6.70 16.12 -29.41
C PHE A 32 -6.31 14.65 -29.60
N GLU A 33 -5.02 14.37 -29.70
CA GLU A 33 -4.48 13.02 -29.74
C GLU A 33 -3.73 12.73 -28.43
N PRO A 34 -4.23 11.79 -27.60
CA PRO A 34 -3.53 11.43 -26.38
C PRO A 34 -2.16 10.80 -26.68
N ARG A 35 -1.11 11.25 -25.99
CA ARG A 35 0.24 10.69 -26.08
C ARG A 35 0.54 9.77 -24.89
N LEU A 36 0.18 10.20 -23.68
CA LEU A 36 0.35 9.43 -22.45
C LEU A 36 -0.86 9.58 -21.57
N ARG A 37 -1.26 8.50 -20.92
CA ARG A 37 -2.34 8.44 -19.94
C ARG A 37 -1.76 7.84 -18.66
N VAL A 38 -1.68 8.64 -17.60
CA VAL A 38 -1.13 8.24 -16.29
C VAL A 38 -2.21 8.42 -15.25
N ALA A 39 -2.39 7.43 -14.40
CA ALA A 39 -3.38 7.47 -13.35
C ALA A 39 -2.80 7.06 -11.99
N THR A 40 -3.44 7.52 -10.92
CA THR A 40 -3.24 6.99 -9.56
C THR A 40 -4.52 6.29 -9.14
N GLY A 41 -4.40 5.22 -8.38
CA GLY A 41 -5.59 4.54 -7.91
C GLY A 41 -5.31 3.18 -7.32
N LEU A 42 -6.39 2.44 -7.13
CA LEU A 42 -6.34 1.10 -6.59
C LEU A 42 -5.89 0.09 -7.66
N ILE A 43 -5.68 -1.13 -7.21
CA ILE A 43 -5.19 -2.24 -8.04
C ILE A 43 -6.03 -2.50 -9.31
N GLY A 44 -7.28 -2.07 -9.36
CA GLY A 44 -8.14 -2.19 -10.55
C GLY A 44 -7.58 -1.54 -11.81
N LEU A 45 -6.70 -0.54 -11.68
CA LEU A 45 -6.01 0.08 -12.81
C LEU A 45 -5.04 -0.86 -13.54
N ALA A 46 -4.59 -1.96 -12.89
CA ALA A 46 -3.65 -2.91 -13.51
C ALA A 46 -4.22 -3.54 -14.79
N HIS A 47 -5.52 -3.84 -14.83
CA HIS A 47 -6.18 -4.31 -16.04
C HIS A 47 -6.21 -3.25 -17.15
N ALA A 48 -6.46 -1.97 -16.79
CA ALA A 48 -6.47 -0.88 -17.76
C ALA A 48 -5.07 -0.63 -18.36
N VAL A 49 -4.03 -0.69 -17.52
CA VAL A 49 -2.63 -0.60 -17.97
C VAL A 49 -2.27 -1.80 -18.86
N ALA A 50 -2.59 -3.01 -18.45
CA ALA A 50 -2.29 -4.23 -19.21
C ALA A 50 -2.93 -4.22 -20.62
N ARG A 51 -4.16 -3.67 -20.75
CA ARG A 51 -4.84 -3.53 -22.05
C ARG A 51 -4.38 -2.32 -22.88
N GLY A 52 -3.64 -1.39 -22.29
CA GLY A 52 -3.22 -0.15 -22.95
C GLY A 52 -4.27 0.97 -22.91
N ASP A 53 -5.33 0.84 -22.11
CA ASP A 53 -6.28 1.92 -21.84
C ASP A 53 -5.60 3.06 -21.06
N LEU A 54 -4.61 2.71 -20.23
CA LEU A 54 -3.66 3.59 -19.57
C LEU A 54 -2.24 3.19 -19.94
N ASP A 55 -1.32 4.16 -20.00
CA ASP A 55 0.08 3.92 -20.29
C ASP A 55 0.88 3.62 -19.03
N ALA A 56 0.55 4.28 -17.92
CA ALA A 56 1.15 4.00 -16.61
C ALA A 56 0.15 4.30 -15.48
N ALA A 57 0.40 3.71 -14.32
CA ALA A 57 -0.35 4.00 -13.11
C ALA A 57 0.53 3.82 -11.85
N PHE A 58 0.09 4.38 -10.74
CA PHE A 58 0.64 4.10 -9.41
C PHE A 58 -0.25 3.13 -8.65
N VAL A 59 0.38 2.30 -7.82
CA VAL A 59 -0.31 1.45 -6.84
C VAL A 59 0.47 1.40 -5.53
N ASN A 60 -0.25 1.38 -4.41
CA ASN A 60 0.29 1.18 -3.07
C ASN A 60 -0.55 0.12 -2.32
N PRO A 61 0.08 -0.79 -1.61
CA PRO A 61 1.53 -1.05 -1.60
C PRO A 61 2.02 -1.75 -2.88
N SER A 62 3.34 -1.79 -3.08
CA SER A 62 3.97 -2.50 -4.21
C SER A 62 3.58 -3.97 -4.31
N ALA A 63 3.27 -4.62 -3.19
CA ALA A 63 2.81 -6.01 -3.13
C ALA A 63 1.56 -6.28 -3.98
N LEU A 64 0.66 -5.29 -4.15
CA LEU A 64 -0.52 -5.44 -5.01
C LEU A 64 -0.14 -5.57 -6.49
N LEU A 65 0.95 -4.91 -6.92
CA LEU A 65 1.47 -5.10 -8.29
C LEU A 65 2.03 -6.52 -8.48
N SER A 66 2.66 -7.08 -7.43
CA SER A 66 3.11 -8.48 -7.44
C SER A 66 1.96 -9.44 -7.68
N GLN A 67 0.79 -9.22 -7.07
CA GLN A 67 -0.40 -10.03 -7.31
C GLN A 67 -0.84 -9.97 -8.77
N ALA A 68 -0.88 -8.78 -9.36
CA ALA A 68 -1.22 -8.60 -10.78
C ALA A 68 -0.22 -9.30 -11.71
N TYR A 69 1.07 -9.14 -11.45
CA TYR A 69 2.14 -9.75 -12.25
C TYR A 69 2.13 -11.28 -12.18
N ARG A 70 1.85 -11.85 -11.00
CA ARG A 70 1.85 -13.30 -10.76
C ARG A 70 0.52 -13.97 -11.06
N GLY A 71 -0.57 -13.22 -11.21
CA GLY A 71 -1.92 -13.78 -11.38
C GLY A 71 -2.41 -14.49 -10.13
N VAL A 72 -2.25 -13.87 -8.96
CA VAL A 72 -2.66 -14.43 -7.67
C VAL A 72 -3.50 -13.42 -6.88
N GLY A 73 -4.09 -13.84 -5.77
CA GLY A 73 -4.90 -12.98 -4.92
C GLY A 73 -6.11 -12.43 -5.66
N LEU A 74 -6.12 -11.15 -5.99
CA LEU A 74 -7.20 -10.47 -6.71
C LEU A 74 -7.24 -10.78 -8.22
N PHE A 75 -6.24 -11.46 -8.75
CA PHE A 75 -6.08 -11.71 -10.19
C PHE A 75 -6.17 -13.19 -10.50
N ALA A 76 -7.02 -13.52 -11.46
CA ALA A 76 -7.20 -14.90 -11.94
C ALA A 76 -6.08 -15.37 -12.88
N GLU A 77 -5.35 -14.42 -13.48
CA GLU A 77 -4.27 -14.68 -14.45
C GLU A 77 -3.18 -13.59 -14.36
N PRO A 78 -1.93 -13.93 -14.73
CA PRO A 78 -0.83 -12.97 -14.77
C PRO A 78 -1.10 -11.84 -15.76
N LEU A 79 -0.83 -10.61 -15.35
CA LEU A 79 -0.87 -9.44 -16.23
C LEU A 79 0.54 -9.06 -16.70
N PRO A 80 0.69 -8.62 -17.98
CA PRO A 80 1.98 -8.24 -18.55
C PRO A 80 2.42 -6.83 -18.08
N VAL A 81 2.56 -6.64 -16.78
CA VAL A 81 2.99 -5.38 -16.17
C VAL A 81 4.48 -5.37 -15.85
N ARG A 82 5.06 -4.18 -15.78
CA ARG A 82 6.46 -3.92 -15.43
C ARG A 82 6.55 -2.66 -14.57
N THR A 83 7.48 -2.63 -13.64
CA THR A 83 7.77 -1.46 -12.81
C THR A 83 8.61 -0.46 -13.58
N LEU A 84 8.32 0.83 -13.47
CA LEU A 84 9.17 1.93 -13.94
C LEU A 84 10.02 2.47 -12.79
N ALA A 85 9.39 2.72 -11.65
CA ALA A 85 10.01 3.26 -10.44
C ALA A 85 9.17 2.85 -9.22
N THR A 86 9.78 2.79 -8.04
CA THR A 86 9.05 2.69 -6.79
C THR A 86 9.30 3.93 -5.97
N TYR A 87 8.27 4.76 -5.74
CA TYR A 87 8.35 5.88 -4.82
C TYR A 87 8.56 5.34 -3.40
N PRO A 88 9.62 5.78 -2.70
CA PRO A 88 9.98 5.21 -1.41
C PRO A 88 8.99 5.62 -0.33
N SER A 89 8.46 4.65 0.35
CA SER A 89 7.72 4.81 1.59
C SER A 89 7.92 3.59 2.46
N TRP A 90 8.15 3.80 3.76
CA TRP A 90 8.28 2.69 4.69
C TRP A 90 7.00 2.53 5.49
N ASP A 91 6.31 1.43 5.30
CA ASP A 91 5.08 1.15 6.01
C ASP A 91 4.87 -0.34 6.26
N ARG A 92 4.06 -0.63 7.29
CA ARG A 92 3.70 -1.99 7.70
C ARG A 92 2.21 -2.06 8.04
N PHE A 93 1.60 -3.19 7.73
CA PHE A 93 0.30 -3.55 8.28
C PHE A 93 0.49 -4.30 9.59
N VAL A 94 -0.29 -3.93 10.61
CA VAL A 94 -0.24 -4.48 11.97
C VAL A 94 -1.66 -4.69 12.50
N CYS A 95 -1.87 -5.81 13.18
CA CYS A 95 -2.99 -6.01 14.07
C CYS A 95 -2.53 -5.68 15.49
N ALA A 96 -2.89 -4.51 16.02
CA ALA A 96 -2.55 -4.10 17.38
C ALA A 96 -3.76 -4.22 18.32
N VAL A 97 -3.54 -4.79 19.50
CA VAL A 97 -4.59 -5.03 20.49
C VAL A 97 -4.14 -4.56 21.87
N HIS A 98 -5.07 -4.01 22.66
CA HIS A 98 -4.80 -3.56 24.02
C HIS A 98 -4.47 -4.76 24.94
N ALA A 99 -3.40 -4.63 25.73
CA ALA A 99 -2.91 -5.68 26.63
C ALA A 99 -3.99 -6.22 27.60
N ARG A 100 -4.99 -5.39 27.97
CA ARG A 100 -6.10 -5.81 28.84
C ARG A 100 -6.95 -6.97 28.28
N THR A 101 -6.94 -7.19 26.95
CA THR A 101 -7.67 -8.31 26.33
C THR A 101 -7.05 -9.66 26.64
N GLY A 102 -5.76 -9.68 26.97
CA GLY A 102 -4.96 -10.89 27.16
C GLY A 102 -4.86 -11.72 25.89
N LEU A 103 -5.02 -11.11 24.70
CA LEU A 103 -4.79 -11.75 23.41
C LEU A 103 -3.34 -11.53 22.99
N SER A 104 -2.73 -12.56 22.42
CA SER A 104 -1.36 -12.53 21.88
C SER A 104 -1.31 -12.90 20.41
N THR A 105 -2.31 -13.65 19.91
CA THR A 105 -2.35 -14.13 18.51
C THR A 105 -3.74 -13.96 17.89
N LEU A 106 -3.83 -13.92 16.56
CA LEU A 106 -5.12 -13.99 15.86
C LEU A 106 -5.85 -15.32 16.10
N GLN A 107 -5.11 -16.41 16.30
CA GLN A 107 -5.71 -17.71 16.62
C GLN A 107 -6.45 -17.68 17.96
N GLU A 108 -5.87 -17.03 18.99
CA GLU A 108 -6.55 -16.88 20.29
C GLU A 108 -7.84 -16.04 20.19
N LEU A 109 -7.86 -15.01 19.31
CA LEU A 109 -9.06 -14.23 19.06
C LEU A 109 -10.22 -15.15 18.60
N LYS A 110 -9.94 -16.05 17.66
CA LYS A 110 -10.90 -17.05 17.18
C LYS A 110 -11.29 -18.07 18.24
N ASP A 111 -10.29 -18.72 18.86
CA ASP A 111 -10.52 -19.85 19.78
C ASP A 111 -11.35 -19.44 20.99
N ARG A 112 -11.11 -18.21 21.47
CA ARG A 112 -11.87 -17.62 22.59
C ARG A 112 -13.17 -16.99 22.16
N ARG A 113 -13.43 -16.84 20.85
CA ARG A 113 -14.55 -16.05 20.29
C ARG A 113 -14.66 -14.72 21.01
N PHE A 114 -13.50 -14.05 21.12
CA PHE A 114 -13.38 -12.84 21.94
C PHE A 114 -14.18 -11.69 21.32
N PRO A 115 -15.06 -10.99 22.08
CA PRO A 115 -15.89 -9.91 21.56
C PRO A 115 -15.09 -8.62 21.40
N LEU A 116 -14.15 -8.62 20.46
CA LEU A 116 -13.19 -7.54 20.24
C LEU A 116 -13.87 -6.30 19.68
N LYS A 117 -13.56 -5.14 20.26
CA LYS A 117 -13.92 -3.84 19.70
C LYS A 117 -12.73 -3.33 18.89
N VAL A 118 -12.82 -3.44 17.57
CA VAL A 118 -11.70 -3.15 16.67
C VAL A 118 -12.03 -2.06 15.66
N SER A 119 -11.07 -1.17 15.42
CA SER A 119 -11.16 -0.20 14.33
C SER A 119 -10.36 -0.68 13.12
N VAL A 120 -10.99 -0.63 11.95
CA VAL A 120 -10.43 -1.05 10.67
C VAL A 120 -10.62 0.04 9.61
N ARG A 121 -10.02 -0.12 8.44
CA ARG A 121 -10.24 0.77 7.30
C ARG A 121 -11.69 0.69 6.82
N GLU A 122 -12.31 1.85 6.52
CA GLU A 122 -13.71 1.95 6.06
C GLU A 122 -13.93 1.31 4.68
N ASP A 123 -13.05 1.62 3.72
CA ASP A 123 -13.19 1.18 2.35
C ASP A 123 -12.85 -0.32 2.20
N PRO A 124 -13.84 -1.18 1.88
CA PRO A 124 -13.62 -2.62 1.76
C PRO A 124 -12.75 -3.01 0.55
N THR A 125 -12.53 -2.09 -0.39
CA THR A 125 -11.68 -2.32 -1.57
C THR A 125 -10.24 -1.84 -1.35
N HIS A 126 -9.95 -1.18 -0.23
CA HIS A 126 -8.61 -0.74 0.12
C HIS A 126 -7.68 -1.92 0.39
N GLY A 127 -6.42 -1.82 -0.03
CA GLY A 127 -5.41 -2.89 0.15
C GLY A 127 -5.32 -3.41 1.58
N THR A 128 -5.42 -2.53 2.57
CA THR A 128 -5.45 -2.87 4.00
C THR A 128 -6.59 -3.83 4.36
N ARG A 129 -7.81 -3.61 3.81
CA ARG A 129 -8.96 -4.47 4.06
C ARG A 129 -8.81 -5.81 3.37
N LEU A 130 -8.33 -5.80 2.13
CA LEU A 130 -8.05 -7.03 1.38
C LEU A 130 -7.02 -7.92 2.10
N LEU A 131 -5.94 -7.30 2.63
CA LEU A 131 -4.93 -7.98 3.42
C LEU A 131 -5.51 -8.53 4.73
N LEU A 132 -6.26 -7.69 5.47
CA LEU A 132 -6.90 -8.09 6.72
C LEU A 132 -7.84 -9.29 6.52
N ASP A 133 -8.71 -9.21 5.52
CA ASP A 133 -9.68 -10.27 5.24
C ASP A 133 -8.98 -11.60 4.92
N GLU A 134 -7.88 -11.59 4.16
CA GLU A 134 -7.06 -12.77 3.90
C GLU A 134 -6.35 -13.30 5.16
N ALA A 135 -5.82 -12.41 6.00
CA ALA A 135 -5.19 -12.80 7.26
C ALA A 135 -6.18 -13.48 8.22
N LEU A 136 -7.39 -12.94 8.36
CA LEU A 136 -8.44 -13.53 9.18
C LEU A 136 -8.94 -14.86 8.58
N ALA A 137 -9.12 -14.91 7.25
CA ALA A 137 -9.54 -16.11 6.55
C ALA A 137 -8.55 -17.28 6.68
N ALA A 138 -7.25 -17.00 6.82
CA ALA A 138 -6.24 -18.03 7.07
C ALA A 138 -6.49 -18.76 8.41
N HIS A 139 -7.12 -18.10 9.37
CA HIS A 139 -7.57 -18.68 10.63
C HIS A 139 -9.03 -19.20 10.57
N GLY A 140 -9.72 -19.05 9.42
CA GLY A 140 -11.08 -19.52 9.21
C GLY A 140 -12.13 -18.70 9.96
N PHE A 141 -11.97 -17.38 10.03
CA PHE A 141 -12.98 -16.44 10.50
C PHE A 141 -12.84 -15.09 9.76
N GLY A 142 -13.79 -14.18 9.95
CA GLY A 142 -13.80 -12.84 9.40
C GLY A 142 -14.34 -11.80 10.38
N LEU A 143 -14.41 -10.55 9.94
CA LEU A 143 -14.95 -9.47 10.78
C LEU A 143 -16.40 -9.72 11.22
N ALA A 144 -17.21 -10.33 10.35
CA ALA A 144 -18.59 -10.70 10.70
C ALA A 144 -18.67 -11.71 11.87
N ASP A 145 -17.69 -12.61 11.99
CA ASP A 145 -17.61 -13.54 13.12
C ASP A 145 -17.30 -12.79 14.41
N VAL A 146 -16.41 -11.78 14.36
CA VAL A 146 -16.11 -10.93 15.53
C VAL A 146 -17.36 -10.23 16.02
N GLU A 147 -18.19 -9.69 15.13
CA GLU A 147 -19.49 -9.10 15.49
C GLU A 147 -20.45 -10.16 16.07
N ALA A 148 -20.52 -11.35 15.46
CA ALA A 148 -21.35 -12.46 15.97
C ALA A 148 -20.91 -12.96 17.36
N TRP A 149 -19.64 -12.78 17.73
CA TRP A 149 -19.13 -13.07 19.08
C TRP A 149 -19.45 -11.97 20.10
N GLY A 150 -20.12 -10.88 19.68
CA GLY A 150 -20.48 -9.73 20.53
C GLY A 150 -19.46 -8.60 20.49
N GLY A 151 -18.50 -8.64 19.56
CA GLY A 151 -17.56 -7.55 19.29
C GLY A 151 -18.22 -6.39 18.55
N HIS A 152 -17.41 -5.39 18.23
CA HIS A 152 -17.85 -4.21 17.50
C HIS A 152 -16.77 -3.78 16.49
N ILE A 153 -17.19 -3.53 15.25
CA ILE A 153 -16.30 -3.03 14.19
C ILE A 153 -16.59 -1.54 13.98
N SER A 154 -15.59 -0.71 14.26
CA SER A 154 -15.61 0.71 13.90
C SER A 154 -14.76 0.96 12.66
N TYR A 155 -15.12 1.97 11.88
CA TYR A 155 -14.52 2.25 10.59
C TYR A 155 -13.82 3.61 10.59
N ALA A 156 -12.60 3.67 10.05
CA ALA A 156 -11.84 4.89 9.91
C ALA A 156 -11.40 5.11 8.44
N LYS A 157 -11.43 6.35 8.00
CA LYS A 157 -11.05 6.72 6.61
C LYS A 157 -9.55 6.71 6.38
N ARG A 158 -8.78 6.95 7.43
CA ARG A 158 -7.30 7.10 7.37
C ARG A 158 -6.67 6.38 8.57
N PRO A 159 -5.38 6.01 8.49
CA PRO A 159 -4.68 5.43 9.64
C PRO A 159 -4.72 6.36 10.86
N ARG A 160 -4.36 7.64 10.67
CA ARG A 160 -4.48 8.70 11.67
C ARG A 160 -5.83 9.40 11.54
N ASP A 161 -6.88 8.76 12.03
CA ASP A 161 -8.21 9.35 12.16
C ASP A 161 -8.38 9.76 13.63
N GLU A 162 -8.68 11.05 13.91
CA GLU A 162 -8.71 11.56 15.28
C GLU A 162 -9.79 10.91 16.12
N ALA A 163 -10.95 10.60 15.55
CA ALA A 163 -12.00 9.91 16.27
C ALA A 163 -11.56 8.48 16.67
N ARG A 164 -10.82 7.79 15.80
CA ARG A 164 -10.21 6.48 16.11
C ARG A 164 -9.21 6.58 17.26
N LEU A 165 -8.31 7.59 17.21
CA LEU A 165 -7.30 7.78 18.24
C LEU A 165 -7.92 8.14 19.58
N GLU A 166 -8.97 8.96 19.59
CA GLU A 166 -9.71 9.26 20.82
C GLU A 166 -10.42 8.04 21.38
N ALA A 167 -11.08 7.23 20.55
CA ALA A 167 -11.69 5.97 20.96
C ALA A 167 -10.65 4.97 21.54
N MET A 168 -9.42 5.00 21.02
CA MET A 168 -8.30 4.22 21.56
C MET A 168 -7.86 4.76 22.93
N ARG A 169 -7.66 6.07 23.08
CA ARG A 169 -7.24 6.73 24.34
C ARG A 169 -8.27 6.52 25.46
N SER A 170 -9.55 6.66 25.12
CA SER A 170 -10.64 6.46 26.07
C SER A 170 -10.90 5.00 26.43
N GLY A 171 -10.34 4.06 25.65
CA GLY A 171 -10.58 2.64 25.80
C GLY A 171 -11.95 2.18 25.27
N GLU A 172 -12.58 2.96 24.42
CA GLU A 172 -13.81 2.59 23.71
C GLU A 172 -13.55 1.46 22.72
N ILE A 173 -12.38 1.46 22.05
CA ILE A 173 -11.90 0.35 21.24
C ILE A 173 -10.78 -0.42 21.93
N ASP A 174 -10.67 -1.70 21.60
CA ASP A 174 -9.62 -2.60 22.10
C ASP A 174 -8.47 -2.78 21.12
N ALA A 175 -8.70 -2.49 19.83
CA ALA A 175 -7.75 -2.82 18.78
C ALA A 175 -7.82 -1.87 17.59
N ILE A 176 -6.69 -1.76 16.88
CA ILE A 176 -6.57 -1.14 15.55
C ILE A 176 -5.85 -2.13 14.63
N PHE A 177 -6.48 -2.47 13.49
CA PHE A 177 -5.91 -3.31 12.45
C PHE A 177 -5.74 -2.47 11.18
N ASP A 178 -4.54 -1.93 10.96
CA ASP A 178 -4.31 -0.98 9.86
C ASP A 178 -2.82 -0.91 9.46
N GLU A 179 -2.57 -0.26 8.33
CA GLU A 179 -1.28 0.23 7.86
C GLU A 179 -1.00 1.65 8.39
N GLY A 180 0.00 2.36 7.84
CA GLY A 180 0.32 3.74 8.22
C GLY A 180 0.90 3.82 9.63
N VAL A 181 1.64 2.79 10.04
CA VAL A 181 2.13 2.59 11.42
C VAL A 181 2.97 3.77 11.93
N THR A 182 3.64 4.51 11.06
CA THR A 182 4.41 5.70 11.44
C THR A 182 3.53 6.82 12.00
N SER A 183 2.24 6.80 11.69
CA SER A 183 1.29 7.87 12.05
C SER A 183 0.49 7.63 13.32
N TRP A 184 0.37 6.39 13.79
CA TRP A 184 -0.50 6.03 14.91
C TRP A 184 0.08 4.99 15.89
N PHE A 185 0.97 4.11 15.42
CA PHE A 185 1.35 2.91 16.21
C PHE A 185 2.18 3.26 17.44
N GLY A 186 3.03 4.31 17.37
CA GLY A 186 3.77 4.79 18.55
C GLY A 186 2.82 5.18 19.69
N GLU A 187 1.80 5.97 19.38
CA GLU A 187 0.78 6.38 20.36
C GLU A 187 -0.05 5.18 20.85
N ALA A 188 -0.33 4.21 19.99
CA ALA A 188 -1.03 2.98 20.38
C ALA A 188 -0.20 2.16 21.39
N LEU A 189 1.11 2.07 21.20
CA LEU A 189 2.00 1.41 22.16
C LEU A 189 2.01 2.11 23.53
N ASP A 190 1.99 3.45 23.54
CA ASP A 190 1.89 4.25 24.76
C ASP A 190 0.54 4.01 25.47
N CYS A 191 -0.53 3.81 24.70
CA CYS A 191 -1.84 3.40 25.20
C CYS A 191 -1.94 1.90 25.54
N SER A 192 -0.83 1.20 25.64
CA SER A 192 -0.74 -0.23 25.97
C SER A 192 -1.33 -1.18 24.93
N LEU A 193 -1.45 -0.77 23.66
CA LEU A 193 -1.66 -1.71 22.58
C LEU A 193 -0.35 -2.45 22.28
N ARG A 194 -0.48 -3.68 21.81
CA ARG A 194 0.67 -4.53 21.40
C ARG A 194 0.32 -5.22 20.10
N PRO A 195 1.30 -5.48 19.21
CA PRO A 195 1.04 -6.26 18.01
C PRO A 195 0.58 -7.66 18.36
N LEU A 196 -0.46 -8.15 17.70
CA LEU A 196 -0.84 -9.56 17.70
C LEU A 196 0.07 -10.31 16.73
N ASP A 197 0.49 -11.50 17.11
CA ASP A 197 1.09 -12.44 16.18
C ASP A 197 0.02 -12.92 15.17
N LEU A 198 0.27 -12.67 13.90
CA LEU A 198 -0.60 -13.12 12.79
C LEU A 198 -0.61 -14.65 12.67
N GLY A 199 0.41 -15.34 13.20
CA GLY A 199 0.59 -16.78 13.07
C GLY A 199 1.17 -17.20 11.72
N GLN A 200 1.97 -18.27 11.72
CA GLN A 200 2.67 -18.74 10.52
C GLN A 200 1.72 -19.08 9.36
N ALA A 201 0.56 -19.67 9.66
CA ALA A 201 -0.44 -20.03 8.65
C ALA A 201 -0.97 -18.80 7.88
N ALA A 202 -1.18 -17.68 8.56
CA ALA A 202 -1.59 -16.42 7.91
C ALA A 202 -0.43 -15.85 7.07
N ILE A 203 0.79 -15.85 7.60
CA ILE A 203 1.98 -15.38 6.88
C ILE A 203 2.16 -16.19 5.59
N ASP A 204 2.17 -17.52 5.67
CA ASP A 204 2.36 -18.41 4.51
C ASP A 204 1.28 -18.16 3.44
N ARG A 205 0.02 -18.00 3.86
CA ARG A 205 -1.08 -17.71 2.94
C ARG A 205 -0.89 -16.36 2.25
N LEU A 206 -0.50 -15.34 3.01
CA LEU A 206 -0.28 -13.99 2.49
C LEU A 206 0.90 -13.95 1.51
N GLU A 207 2.00 -14.66 1.80
CA GLU A 207 3.17 -14.76 0.91
C GLU A 207 2.84 -15.48 -0.41
N VAL A 208 2.02 -16.53 -0.35
CA VAL A 208 1.54 -17.24 -1.54
C VAL A 208 0.77 -16.31 -2.48
N ILE A 209 -0.04 -15.42 -1.94
CA ILE A 209 -0.84 -14.46 -2.72
C ILE A 209 -0.13 -13.13 -2.95
N GLY A 210 1.18 -13.02 -2.69
CA GLY A 210 2.00 -11.91 -3.13
C GLY A 210 2.24 -10.81 -2.12
N TRP A 211 1.82 -10.98 -0.86
CA TRP A 211 2.25 -10.10 0.23
C TRP A 211 3.65 -10.50 0.72
N ARG A 212 4.34 -9.56 1.35
CA ARG A 212 5.65 -9.79 1.97
C ARG A 212 5.54 -9.75 3.49
N ARG A 213 6.16 -10.73 4.16
CA ARG A 213 6.45 -10.62 5.58
C ARG A 213 7.45 -9.49 5.81
N ALA A 214 7.25 -8.73 6.89
CA ALA A 214 8.13 -7.62 7.25
C ALA A 214 8.33 -7.53 8.76
N THR A 215 9.35 -6.78 9.15
CA THR A 215 9.68 -6.51 10.55
C THR A 215 9.20 -5.12 10.95
N LEU A 216 8.65 -5.02 12.16
CA LEU A 216 8.50 -3.76 12.90
C LEU A 216 9.66 -3.67 13.89
N PRO A 217 10.70 -2.89 13.59
CA PRO A 217 11.89 -2.88 14.45
C PRO A 217 11.64 -2.11 15.75
N ALA A 218 12.06 -2.67 16.88
CA ALA A 218 12.02 -2.02 18.18
C ALA A 218 12.86 -0.71 18.19
N SER A 219 13.88 -0.63 17.35
CA SER A 219 14.67 0.61 17.17
C SER A 219 13.84 1.79 16.64
N ARG A 220 12.79 1.52 15.85
CA ARG A 220 11.86 2.53 15.34
C ARG A 220 10.70 2.79 16.30
N PHE A 221 10.36 1.81 17.12
CA PHE A 221 9.26 1.87 18.09
C PHE A 221 9.78 1.47 19.49
N PRO A 222 10.40 2.39 20.23
CA PRO A 222 11.10 2.07 21.50
C PRO A 222 10.21 1.44 22.59
N ALA A 223 8.89 1.58 22.49
CA ALA A 223 7.94 0.93 23.39
C ALA A 223 7.71 -0.56 23.08
N LEU A 224 8.24 -1.09 21.95
CA LEU A 224 8.32 -2.53 21.72
C LEU A 224 9.50 -3.12 22.51
N ALA A 225 9.25 -4.23 23.21
CA ALA A 225 10.30 -4.95 23.95
C ALA A 225 11.30 -5.66 23.02
N GLN A 226 10.86 -6.00 21.81
CA GLN A 226 11.63 -6.67 20.76
C GLN A 226 10.97 -6.40 19.41
N ASP A 227 11.68 -6.72 18.32
CA ASP A 227 11.13 -6.66 16.99
C ASP A 227 9.85 -7.51 16.88
N ALA A 228 8.86 -6.99 16.17
CA ALA A 228 7.60 -7.69 15.90
C ALA A 228 7.46 -8.00 14.40
N VAL A 229 6.57 -8.93 14.08
CA VAL A 229 6.25 -9.28 12.70
C VAL A 229 5.02 -8.51 12.25
N GLY A 230 5.08 -7.95 11.04
CA GLY A 230 3.97 -7.37 10.30
C GLY A 230 3.98 -7.82 8.86
N ILE A 231 3.16 -7.20 8.05
CA ILE A 231 3.16 -7.38 6.60
C ILE A 231 3.64 -6.09 5.95
N ASP A 232 4.48 -6.20 4.94
CA ASP A 232 5.00 -5.05 4.20
C ASP A 232 3.87 -4.32 3.47
N PHE A 233 3.79 -3.01 3.73
CA PHE A 233 2.85 -2.13 3.07
C PHE A 233 3.59 -0.96 2.38
N SER A 234 4.88 -1.13 2.16
CA SER A 234 5.80 -0.12 1.63
C SER A 234 5.70 0.03 0.12
N GLY A 235 6.22 1.16 -0.34
CA GLY A 235 6.45 1.47 -1.74
C GLY A 235 5.17 1.81 -2.52
N TRP A 236 5.28 2.86 -3.35
CA TRP A 236 4.28 3.19 -4.36
C TRP A 236 4.88 2.87 -5.73
N ALA A 237 4.49 1.75 -6.31
CA ALA A 237 5.01 1.35 -7.61
C ALA A 237 4.37 2.18 -8.74
N LEU A 238 5.20 2.92 -9.48
CA LEU A 238 4.86 3.41 -10.81
C LEU A 238 5.10 2.28 -11.80
N TYR A 239 4.06 1.85 -12.49
CA TYR A 239 4.11 0.68 -13.37
C TYR A 239 3.45 0.94 -14.71
N THR A 240 3.82 0.11 -15.67
CA THR A 240 3.31 0.13 -17.05
C THR A 240 3.10 -1.28 -17.58
N ARG A 241 2.58 -1.44 -18.80
CA ARG A 241 2.55 -2.71 -19.51
C ARG A 241 3.93 -3.06 -20.09
N ALA A 242 4.21 -4.35 -20.19
CA ALA A 242 5.50 -4.82 -20.76
C ALA A 242 5.76 -4.39 -22.22
N SER A 243 4.70 -4.03 -22.95
CA SER A 243 4.75 -3.59 -24.35
C SER A 243 4.71 -2.07 -24.53
N LEU A 244 4.84 -1.27 -23.45
CA LEU A 244 4.99 0.17 -23.62
C LEU A 244 6.26 0.45 -24.45
N PRO A 245 6.22 1.35 -25.46
CA PRO A 245 7.42 1.73 -26.19
C PRO A 245 8.53 2.21 -25.26
N ASP A 246 9.77 1.78 -25.52
CA ASP A 246 10.94 2.16 -24.71
C ASP A 246 11.11 3.67 -24.58
N GLU A 247 10.81 4.41 -25.64
CA GLU A 247 10.88 5.88 -25.65
C GLU A 247 9.89 6.51 -24.67
N ASP A 248 8.65 5.97 -24.57
CA ASP A 248 7.64 6.49 -23.65
C ASP A 248 7.97 6.14 -22.20
N ALA A 249 8.52 4.95 -21.96
CA ALA A 249 9.00 4.56 -20.63
C ALA A 249 10.16 5.46 -20.17
N ALA A 250 11.12 5.75 -21.06
CA ALA A 250 12.23 6.66 -20.77
C ALA A 250 11.73 8.09 -20.48
N ARG A 251 10.82 8.62 -21.31
CA ARG A 251 10.21 9.95 -21.09
C ARG A 251 9.53 10.10 -19.72
N LEU A 252 8.88 9.04 -19.24
CA LEU A 252 8.26 9.07 -17.89
C LEU A 252 9.32 9.19 -16.80
N LEU A 253 10.45 8.48 -16.95
CA LEU A 253 11.57 8.54 -16.01
C LEU A 253 12.32 9.87 -16.11
N ASP A 254 12.54 10.40 -17.31
CA ASP A 254 13.14 11.73 -17.53
C ASP A 254 12.30 12.83 -16.86
N ALA A 255 10.96 12.76 -17.02
CA ALA A 255 10.05 13.70 -16.37
C ALA A 255 10.07 13.59 -14.84
N LEU A 256 10.24 12.37 -14.30
CA LEU A 256 10.42 12.15 -12.88
C LEU A 256 11.72 12.77 -12.40
N ALA A 257 12.83 12.55 -13.11
CA ALA A 257 14.13 13.11 -12.79
C ALA A 257 14.15 14.64 -12.87
N GLU A 258 13.53 15.22 -13.90
CA GLU A 258 13.40 16.68 -14.03
C GLU A 258 12.69 17.32 -12.85
N ARG A 259 11.78 16.59 -12.20
CA ARG A 259 10.97 17.05 -11.07
C ARG A 259 11.40 16.49 -9.72
N GLU A 260 12.54 15.85 -9.64
CA GLU A 260 13.07 15.22 -8.43
C GLU A 260 13.01 16.14 -7.20
N ALA A 261 13.44 17.39 -7.36
CA ALA A 261 13.46 18.38 -6.29
C ALA A 261 12.06 18.86 -5.85
N ASP A 262 11.04 18.69 -6.70
CA ASP A 262 9.67 19.11 -6.44
C ASP A 262 8.83 17.96 -5.81
N MET A 263 9.39 16.74 -5.72
CA MET A 263 8.66 15.58 -5.19
C MET A 263 8.58 15.63 -3.66
N PRO A 264 7.41 15.35 -3.08
CA PRO A 264 7.24 15.32 -1.63
C PRO A 264 7.75 13.99 -1.04
N TRP A 265 9.07 13.78 -1.11
CA TRP A 265 9.68 12.55 -0.58
C TRP A 265 9.36 12.36 0.91
N GLU A 266 9.09 11.13 1.31
CA GLU A 266 8.99 10.80 2.74
C GLU A 266 10.37 10.95 3.39
N GLU A 267 10.42 11.69 4.49
CA GLU A 267 11.68 12.02 5.18
C GLU A 267 12.47 10.75 5.55
N GLY A 268 13.73 10.72 5.15
CA GLY A 268 14.66 9.63 5.45
C GLY A 268 14.49 8.36 4.60
N THR A 269 13.55 8.33 3.64
CA THR A 269 13.35 7.16 2.77
C THR A 269 13.99 7.32 1.39
N TYR A 270 14.06 8.53 0.86
CA TYR A 270 14.63 8.80 -0.46
C TYR A 270 16.16 8.90 -0.42
N GLN A 271 16.85 8.21 -1.33
CA GLN A 271 18.32 8.15 -1.42
C GLN A 271 18.83 8.41 -2.86
N GLY A 272 18.11 9.23 -3.62
CA GLY A 272 18.44 9.55 -5.01
C GLY A 272 17.67 8.72 -6.02
N LEU A 273 17.76 9.11 -7.31
CA LEU A 273 16.97 8.51 -8.39
C LEU A 273 17.25 7.01 -8.57
N ALA A 274 18.51 6.58 -8.44
CA ALA A 274 18.87 5.17 -8.56
C ALA A 274 18.16 4.27 -7.56
N HIS A 275 17.85 4.80 -6.38
CA HIS A 275 17.11 4.08 -5.33
C HIS A 275 15.70 3.66 -5.77
N LEU A 276 15.07 4.42 -6.67
CA LEU A 276 13.70 4.15 -7.14
C LEU A 276 13.58 2.87 -7.99
N GLY A 277 14.70 2.38 -8.50
CA GLY A 277 14.82 1.12 -9.26
C GLY A 277 15.43 -0.04 -8.49
N GLN A 278 15.65 0.10 -7.17
CA GLN A 278 16.26 -0.92 -6.32
C GLN A 278 15.25 -1.59 -5.40
N ASP A 279 15.47 -2.87 -5.09
CA ASP A 279 14.68 -3.60 -4.09
C ASP A 279 15.24 -3.33 -2.69
N THR A 280 14.53 -2.47 -1.94
CA THR A 280 14.89 -2.11 -0.56
C THR A 280 13.66 -2.18 0.35
N ASP A 281 13.85 -1.93 1.65
CA ASP A 281 12.77 -1.94 2.66
C ASP A 281 11.74 -0.80 2.45
N SER A 282 12.09 0.26 1.71
CA SER A 282 11.19 1.37 1.37
C SER A 282 10.78 1.40 -0.11
N THR A 283 11.47 0.67 -0.97
CA THR A 283 11.21 0.54 -2.40
C THR A 283 11.12 -0.93 -2.83
N PRO A 284 10.18 -1.73 -2.27
CA PRO A 284 10.09 -3.14 -2.62
C PRO A 284 9.81 -3.33 -4.12
N LEU A 285 10.60 -4.19 -4.76
CA LEU A 285 10.60 -4.42 -6.21
C LEU A 285 10.37 -5.90 -6.54
N ASP A 286 9.13 -6.39 -6.39
CA ASP A 286 8.75 -7.76 -6.71
C ASP A 286 8.46 -7.99 -8.20
N VAL A 287 8.13 -6.92 -8.92
CA VAL A 287 7.83 -6.95 -10.35
C VAL A 287 9.02 -6.41 -11.12
N PRO A 288 9.54 -7.16 -12.12
CA PRO A 288 10.70 -6.72 -12.89
C PRO A 288 10.52 -5.32 -13.46
N LEU A 289 11.60 -4.57 -13.53
CA LEU A 289 11.63 -3.30 -14.22
C LEU A 289 11.30 -3.48 -15.72
N HIS A 290 10.74 -2.43 -16.31
CA HIS A 290 10.65 -2.34 -17.76
C HIS A 290 12.07 -2.28 -18.35
N PRO A 291 12.38 -2.95 -19.49
CA PRO A 291 13.73 -2.96 -20.04
C PRO A 291 14.34 -1.56 -20.28
N ALA A 292 13.50 -0.59 -20.64
CA ALA A 292 13.96 0.80 -20.77
C ALA A 292 14.29 1.41 -19.41
N ALA A 293 13.56 1.07 -18.34
CA ALA A 293 13.86 1.53 -16.99
C ALA A 293 15.18 0.94 -16.46
N GLU A 294 15.43 -0.36 -16.71
CA GLU A 294 16.72 -0.97 -16.36
C GLU A 294 17.92 -0.26 -17.02
N ARG A 295 17.78 0.10 -18.30
CA ARG A 295 18.82 0.85 -19.01
C ARG A 295 18.97 2.25 -18.44
N TRP A 296 17.84 2.94 -18.24
CA TRP A 296 17.81 4.29 -17.72
C TRP A 296 18.49 4.40 -16.34
N TYR A 297 18.19 3.49 -15.40
CA TYR A 297 18.83 3.47 -14.08
C TYR A 297 20.33 3.16 -14.17
N ARG A 298 20.76 2.33 -15.10
CA ARG A 298 22.19 2.05 -15.33
C ARG A 298 22.94 3.29 -15.81
N GLU A 299 22.34 4.04 -16.74
CA GLU A 299 22.95 5.25 -17.32
C GLU A 299 22.98 6.42 -16.32
N HIS A 300 21.97 6.54 -15.46
CA HIS A 300 21.86 7.63 -14.49
C HIS A 300 22.39 7.27 -13.09
N GLY A 301 22.53 6.00 -12.76
CA GLY A 301 23.09 5.52 -11.49
C GLY A 301 24.62 5.65 -11.41
N GLU A 302 25.32 5.54 -12.54
CA GLU A 302 26.79 5.68 -12.60
C GLU A 302 27.28 7.14 -12.57
N SER A 303 26.39 8.11 -12.75
CA SER A 303 26.73 9.54 -12.78
C SER A 303 26.77 10.22 -11.41
N MET A 304 26.56 9.48 -10.31
CA MET A 304 26.41 10.01 -8.95
C MET A 304 27.43 9.43 -7.94
N GLU A 305 28.57 8.86 -8.40
CA GLU A 305 29.74 8.54 -7.57
C GLU A 305 30.75 9.67 -7.48
#